data_f7f18bb62768625c51a1ebd963bb71e2
#
_entry.id   f7f18bb62768625c51a1ebd963bb71e2
#
_cell.length_a   1.000
_cell.length_b   1.000
_cell.length_c   1.000
_cell.angle_alpha   90.00
_cell.angle_beta   90.00
_cell.angle_gamma   90.00
#
_symmetry.space_group_name_H-M   'P 1'
#
loop_
_entity.id
_entity.type
_entity.pdbx_description
1 polymer ?
#
loop_
_entity_poly.entity_id
_entity_poly.type
_entity_poly.pdbx_seq_one_letter_code
_entity_poly.pdbx_strand_id
1 'polypeptide(L)'
;EEYSTTNFSPVAELIKKGYEAALADIPAIKKAISREITKDDLNKKRAAFKGRLGFLEFNNIIASGVNSKQKDYVERVIQNTIDVFSSLEEVKKGYYKLVADDNFETVYPRIKYETEKDLYNFEVQVQPEKNFKIDFGGAISTRPISNAYVGLQYNYLRKKSYTFSANFYAGGFYESAQTSARVDFPSKLPVYLEAEMTYNHWNYFNKSQIFIQNIKPSF
;
A
#
# COMPACT_ATOMS: atom_id res chain seq x y z
N GLU A 1 -21.31 35.28 9.63
CA GLU A 1 -20.65 33.94 9.74
C GLU A 1 -19.25 34.12 10.30
N GLU A 2 -19.05 33.58 11.49
CA GLU A 2 -17.79 33.79 12.28
C GLU A 2 -16.67 32.82 11.87
N TYR A 3 -16.98 31.83 11.04
CA TYR A 3 -16.04 30.75 10.64
C TYR A 3 -16.03 30.54 9.13
N SER A 4 -14.81 30.42 8.58
CA SER A 4 -14.62 30.05 7.17
C SER A 4 -14.56 28.52 7.02
N THR A 5 -15.15 28.00 5.94
CA THR A 5 -15.14 26.57 5.59
C THR A 5 -13.73 26.01 5.32
N THR A 6 -12.74 26.87 5.10
CA THR A 6 -11.35 26.50 4.81
C THR A 6 -10.41 26.70 5.99
N ASN A 7 -10.89 27.26 7.11
CA ASN A 7 -10.08 27.46 8.31
C ASN A 7 -10.30 26.33 9.31
N PHE A 8 -9.33 25.42 9.43
CA PHE A 8 -9.35 24.30 10.35
C PHE A 8 -8.66 24.58 11.70
N SER A 9 -8.14 25.79 11.92
CA SER A 9 -7.45 26.13 13.17
C SER A 9 -8.36 26.07 14.41
N PRO A 10 -9.65 26.53 14.38
CA PRO A 10 -10.51 26.55 15.54
C PRO A 10 -11.36 25.27 15.73
N VAL A 11 -10.87 24.09 15.32
CA VAL A 11 -11.65 22.82 15.36
C VAL A 11 -12.18 22.51 16.77
N ALA A 12 -11.36 22.69 17.80
CA ALA A 12 -11.80 22.41 19.19
C ALA A 12 -12.93 23.34 19.62
N GLU A 13 -12.90 24.61 19.23
CA GLU A 13 -13.94 25.59 19.51
C GLU A 13 -15.24 25.29 18.75
N LEU A 14 -15.11 24.89 17.47
CA LEU A 14 -16.25 24.49 16.65
C LEU A 14 -16.95 23.26 17.22
N ILE A 15 -16.19 22.26 17.69
CA ILE A 15 -16.73 21.06 18.34
C ILE A 15 -17.49 21.47 19.61
N LYS A 16 -16.91 22.34 20.44
CA LYS A 16 -17.54 22.82 21.67
C LYS A 16 -18.85 23.57 21.40
N LYS A 17 -18.84 24.53 20.44
CA LYS A 17 -20.06 25.28 20.06
C LYS A 17 -21.13 24.35 19.47
N GLY A 18 -20.75 23.38 18.64
CA GLY A 18 -21.68 22.38 18.11
C GLY A 18 -22.29 21.51 19.21
N TYR A 19 -21.50 21.10 20.18
CA TYR A 19 -21.98 20.35 21.34
C TYR A 19 -22.95 21.17 22.19
N GLU A 20 -22.62 22.42 22.51
CA GLU A 20 -23.48 23.34 23.29
C GLU A 20 -24.79 23.60 22.57
N ALA A 21 -24.78 23.85 21.25
CA ALA A 21 -25.98 24.01 20.44
C ALA A 21 -26.86 22.75 20.46
N ALA A 22 -26.25 21.57 20.28
CA ALA A 22 -26.97 20.30 20.35
C ALA A 22 -27.59 20.04 21.72
N LEU A 23 -26.88 20.39 22.81
CA LEU A 23 -27.44 20.30 24.18
C LEU A 23 -28.66 21.16 24.39
N ALA A 24 -28.69 22.36 23.82
CA ALA A 24 -29.86 23.27 23.89
C ALA A 24 -31.09 22.68 23.18
N ASP A 25 -30.89 21.93 22.11
CA ASP A 25 -31.96 21.32 21.31
C ASP A 25 -32.44 19.96 21.86
N ILE A 26 -31.73 19.35 22.82
CA ILE A 26 -32.09 18.04 23.39
C ILE A 26 -33.52 17.98 23.92
N PRO A 27 -34.04 18.97 24.65
CA PRO A 27 -35.41 18.93 25.15
C PRO A 27 -36.45 18.88 24.02
N ALA A 28 -36.24 19.66 22.94
CA ALA A 28 -37.10 19.66 21.76
C ALA A 28 -37.04 18.32 21.01
N ILE A 29 -35.83 17.77 20.85
CA ILE A 29 -35.61 16.48 20.23
C ILE A 29 -36.27 15.35 21.04
N LYS A 30 -36.10 15.33 22.37
CA LYS A 30 -36.76 14.35 23.24
C LYS A 30 -38.29 14.42 23.16
N LYS A 31 -38.85 15.59 23.06
CA LYS A 31 -40.30 15.80 22.90
C LYS A 31 -40.81 15.29 21.54
N ALA A 32 -39.99 15.39 20.50
CA ALA A 32 -40.34 14.91 19.15
C ALA A 32 -40.15 13.39 18.97
N ILE A 33 -39.29 12.75 19.82
CA ILE A 33 -39.04 11.31 19.77
C ILE A 33 -40.17 10.58 20.49
N SER A 34 -41.02 9.85 19.73
CA SER A 34 -42.11 9.04 20.27
C SER A 34 -41.64 7.65 20.80
N ARG A 35 -40.39 7.32 20.62
CA ARG A 35 -39.86 6.00 20.96
C ARG A 35 -38.67 6.11 21.92
N GLU A 36 -38.86 5.67 23.15
CA GLU A 36 -37.76 5.53 24.10
C GLU A 36 -37.35 4.07 24.23
N ILE A 37 -36.04 3.81 24.21
CA ILE A 37 -35.47 2.51 24.46
C ILE A 37 -34.39 2.65 25.54
N THR A 38 -34.43 1.79 26.55
CA THR A 38 -33.38 1.78 27.57
C THR A 38 -32.06 1.31 27.00
N LYS A 39 -30.95 1.73 27.61
CA LYS A 39 -29.60 1.28 27.18
C LYS A 39 -29.47 -0.25 27.21
N ASP A 40 -30.09 -0.90 28.20
CA ASP A 40 -30.06 -2.35 28.36
C ASP A 40 -30.87 -3.05 27.26
N ASP A 41 -32.05 -2.56 26.93
CA ASP A 41 -32.84 -3.10 25.82
C ASP A 41 -32.16 -2.90 24.46
N LEU A 42 -31.49 -1.76 24.28
CA LEU A 42 -30.70 -1.52 23.09
C LEU A 42 -29.52 -2.53 23.01
N ASN A 43 -28.82 -2.76 24.10
CA ASN A 43 -27.73 -3.73 24.17
C ASN A 43 -28.22 -5.17 23.95
N LYS A 44 -29.37 -5.56 24.51
CA LYS A 44 -30.01 -6.85 24.24
C LYS A 44 -30.36 -7.01 22.77
N LYS A 45 -30.96 -5.98 22.13
CA LYS A 45 -31.28 -6.00 20.70
C LYS A 45 -30.01 -6.12 19.85
N ARG A 46 -28.95 -5.38 20.19
CA ARG A 46 -27.65 -5.48 19.50
C ARG A 46 -27.01 -6.86 19.67
N ALA A 47 -27.05 -7.44 20.86
CA ALA A 47 -26.53 -8.79 21.11
C ALA A 47 -27.33 -9.84 20.32
N ALA A 48 -28.67 -9.75 20.32
CA ALA A 48 -29.53 -10.63 19.55
C ALA A 48 -29.31 -10.50 18.03
N PHE A 49 -29.05 -9.28 17.52
CA PHE A 49 -28.71 -9.05 16.13
C PHE A 49 -27.36 -9.67 15.78
N LYS A 50 -26.34 -9.42 16.60
CA LYS A 50 -25.00 -10.01 16.42
C LYS A 50 -25.02 -11.54 16.51
N GLY A 51 -25.85 -12.12 17.40
CA GLY A 51 -25.99 -13.56 17.55
C GLY A 51 -26.67 -14.26 16.35
N ARG A 52 -27.32 -13.50 15.46
CA ARG A 52 -27.86 -14.03 14.18
C ARG A 52 -26.81 -14.14 13.10
N LEU A 53 -25.72 -13.43 13.24
CA LEU A 53 -24.61 -13.56 12.33
C LEU A 53 -23.89 -14.87 12.70
N GLY A 54 -23.92 -15.85 11.79
CA GLY A 54 -23.11 -17.06 11.89
C GLY A 54 -21.62 -16.70 12.02
N PHE A 55 -20.80 -17.68 12.32
CA PHE A 55 -19.35 -17.48 12.28
C PHE A 55 -18.94 -17.03 10.88
N LEU A 56 -18.09 -15.99 10.80
CA LEU A 56 -17.52 -15.52 9.54
C LEU A 56 -16.50 -16.56 9.05
N GLU A 57 -17.02 -17.61 8.42
CA GLU A 57 -16.22 -18.64 7.76
C GLU A 57 -16.25 -18.39 6.25
N PHE A 58 -15.05 -18.31 5.66
CA PHE A 58 -14.89 -18.06 4.23
C PHE A 58 -14.66 -19.38 3.49
N ASN A 59 -15.49 -19.64 2.48
CA ASN A 59 -15.39 -20.83 1.65
C ASN A 59 -14.48 -20.63 0.45
N ASN A 60 -14.57 -19.49 -0.21
CA ASN A 60 -13.83 -19.20 -1.42
C ASN A 60 -13.19 -17.83 -1.41
N ILE A 61 -12.03 -17.75 -2.07
CA ILE A 61 -11.38 -16.51 -2.42
C ILE A 61 -11.51 -16.30 -3.92
N ILE A 62 -12.07 -15.18 -4.32
CA ILE A 62 -12.34 -14.84 -5.71
C ILE A 62 -11.59 -13.58 -6.07
N ALA A 63 -10.56 -13.69 -6.90
CA ALA A 63 -9.85 -12.55 -7.42
C ALA A 63 -10.45 -12.05 -8.73
N SER A 64 -10.59 -10.74 -8.88
CA SER A 64 -11.08 -10.07 -10.09
C SER A 64 -10.20 -8.87 -10.46
N GLY A 65 -10.34 -8.36 -11.69
CA GLY A 65 -9.53 -7.25 -12.21
C GLY A 65 -8.17 -7.65 -12.77
N VAL A 66 -7.87 -8.94 -12.82
CA VAL A 66 -6.61 -9.53 -13.30
C VAL A 66 -6.87 -10.66 -14.30
N ASN A 67 -5.85 -11.00 -15.08
CA ASN A 67 -5.92 -12.16 -15.97
C ASN A 67 -5.78 -13.49 -15.20
N SER A 68 -6.07 -14.63 -15.85
CA SER A 68 -6.09 -15.95 -15.19
C SER A 68 -4.77 -16.33 -14.50
N LYS A 69 -3.62 -15.94 -15.06
CA LYS A 69 -2.30 -16.26 -14.50
C LYS A 69 -1.96 -15.40 -13.27
N GLN A 70 -2.39 -14.13 -13.31
CA GLN A 70 -2.28 -13.21 -12.18
C GLN A 70 -3.26 -13.57 -11.07
N LYS A 71 -4.45 -14.08 -11.45
CA LYS A 71 -5.44 -14.60 -10.50
C LYS A 71 -4.84 -15.69 -9.62
N ASP A 72 -4.13 -16.67 -10.23
CA ASP A 72 -3.41 -17.71 -9.50
C ASP A 72 -2.42 -17.14 -8.46
N TYR A 73 -1.78 -16.01 -8.78
CA TYR A 73 -0.87 -15.34 -7.84
C TYR A 73 -1.62 -14.76 -6.66
N VAL A 74 -2.66 -13.94 -6.92
CA VAL A 74 -3.49 -13.30 -5.88
C VAL A 74 -4.08 -14.35 -4.93
N GLU A 75 -4.69 -15.40 -5.49
CA GLU A 75 -5.29 -16.48 -4.71
C GLU A 75 -4.24 -17.18 -3.85
N ARG A 76 -3.04 -17.45 -4.36
CA ARG A 76 -1.95 -18.06 -3.58
C ARG A 76 -1.41 -17.17 -2.47
N VAL A 77 -1.27 -15.86 -2.71
CA VAL A 77 -0.85 -14.91 -1.67
C VAL A 77 -1.82 -14.95 -0.50
N ILE A 78 -3.11 -15.03 -0.78
CA ILE A 78 -4.14 -15.10 0.24
C ILE A 78 -4.26 -16.54 0.80
N GLN A 79 -4.36 -17.58 -0.05
CA GLN A 79 -4.57 -18.98 0.34
C GLN A 79 -3.38 -19.62 1.04
N ASN A 80 -2.14 -19.21 0.74
CA ASN A 80 -0.98 -19.70 1.51
C ASN A 80 -1.04 -19.35 3.00
N THR A 81 -2.00 -18.50 3.37
CA THR A 81 -2.28 -18.11 4.75
C THR A 81 -3.52 -18.83 5.30
N ILE A 82 -4.26 -19.58 4.45
CA ILE A 82 -5.63 -20.02 4.71
C ILE A 82 -5.76 -21.53 4.45
N ASP A 83 -6.13 -22.30 5.47
CA ASP A 83 -6.68 -23.63 5.32
C ASP A 83 -8.15 -23.55 4.84
N VAL A 84 -8.73 -24.66 4.40
CA VAL A 84 -10.03 -24.76 3.66
C VAL A 84 -11.21 -23.98 4.29
N PHE A 85 -11.14 -23.67 5.58
CA PHE A 85 -12.10 -22.81 6.28
C PHE A 85 -11.33 -21.74 7.06
N SER A 86 -11.41 -20.51 6.57
CA SER A 86 -10.58 -19.44 7.10
C SER A 86 -11.34 -18.53 8.01
N SER A 87 -10.74 -18.26 9.14
CA SER A 87 -11.20 -17.21 10.05
C SER A 87 -10.97 -15.82 9.43
N LEU A 88 -11.76 -14.85 9.87
CA LEU A 88 -11.58 -13.45 9.46
C LEU A 88 -10.14 -12.95 9.65
N GLU A 89 -9.45 -13.38 10.70
CA GLU A 89 -8.08 -12.96 10.99
C GLU A 89 -7.06 -13.49 9.97
N GLU A 90 -7.27 -14.71 9.48
CA GLU A 90 -6.43 -15.27 8.42
C GLU A 90 -6.65 -14.57 7.09
N VAL A 91 -7.90 -14.32 6.71
CA VAL A 91 -8.23 -13.55 5.50
C VAL A 91 -7.63 -12.15 5.58
N LYS A 92 -7.70 -11.48 6.72
CA LYS A 92 -7.04 -10.18 6.92
C LYS A 92 -5.53 -10.26 6.71
N LYS A 93 -4.85 -11.28 7.25
CA LYS A 93 -3.41 -11.45 7.06
C LYS A 93 -3.05 -11.61 5.58
N GLY A 94 -3.81 -12.43 4.84
CA GLY A 94 -3.63 -12.58 3.40
C GLY A 94 -3.90 -11.29 2.63
N TYR A 95 -4.97 -10.59 2.97
CA TYR A 95 -5.30 -9.30 2.40
C TYR A 95 -4.21 -8.24 2.63
N TYR A 96 -3.69 -8.11 3.86
CA TYR A 96 -2.61 -7.15 4.13
C TYR A 96 -1.31 -7.50 3.42
N LYS A 97 -1.00 -8.77 3.21
CA LYS A 97 0.13 -9.17 2.35
C LYS A 97 -0.06 -8.67 0.91
N LEU A 98 -1.28 -8.79 0.39
CA LEU A 98 -1.59 -8.34 -0.96
C LEU A 98 -1.57 -6.82 -1.09
N VAL A 99 -2.03 -6.09 -0.07
CA VAL A 99 -1.95 -4.61 -0.02
C VAL A 99 -0.52 -4.11 0.05
N ALA A 100 0.37 -4.87 0.71
CA ALA A 100 1.79 -4.54 0.82
C ALA A 100 2.61 -5.00 -0.39
N ASP A 101 1.97 -5.57 -1.42
CA ASP A 101 2.62 -6.08 -2.62
C ASP A 101 2.69 -4.99 -3.70
N ASP A 102 3.89 -4.57 -4.06
CA ASP A 102 4.15 -3.52 -5.06
C ASP A 102 3.67 -3.86 -6.49
N ASN A 103 3.17 -5.07 -6.71
CA ASN A 103 2.59 -5.47 -7.99
C ASN A 103 1.18 -4.92 -8.22
N PHE A 104 0.55 -4.33 -7.19
CA PHE A 104 -0.83 -3.84 -7.27
C PHE A 104 -0.94 -2.37 -6.88
N GLU A 105 -1.57 -1.59 -7.73
CA GLU A 105 -1.92 -0.19 -7.48
C GLU A 105 -3.08 -0.08 -6.49
N THR A 106 -4.07 -0.97 -6.63
CA THR A 106 -5.28 -0.95 -5.81
C THR A 106 -5.71 -2.36 -5.46
N VAL A 107 -6.06 -2.57 -4.20
CA VAL A 107 -6.61 -3.83 -3.67
C VAL A 107 -7.88 -3.52 -2.89
N TYR A 108 -9.03 -3.91 -3.40
CA TYR A 108 -10.33 -3.63 -2.81
C TYR A 108 -11.03 -4.91 -2.36
N PRO A 109 -11.26 -5.13 -1.06
CA PRO A 109 -11.89 -6.34 -0.53
C PRO A 109 -13.41 -6.19 -0.53
N ARG A 110 -14.10 -7.29 -0.79
CA ARG A 110 -15.54 -7.42 -0.63
C ARG A 110 -15.86 -8.76 0.06
N ILE A 111 -16.88 -8.75 0.87
CA ILE A 111 -17.42 -9.98 1.47
C ILE A 111 -18.82 -10.17 0.91
N LYS A 112 -19.08 -11.33 0.32
CA LYS A 112 -20.37 -11.70 -0.23
C LYS A 112 -20.89 -12.93 0.47
N TYR A 113 -22.09 -12.83 1.01
CA TYR A 113 -22.78 -13.96 1.62
C TYR A 113 -23.43 -14.82 0.56
N GLU A 114 -23.22 -16.13 0.63
CA GLU A 114 -23.81 -17.13 -0.25
C GLU A 114 -24.92 -17.87 0.51
N THR A 115 -26.14 -17.47 0.27
CA THR A 115 -27.34 -17.95 1.02
C THR A 115 -27.55 -19.44 0.92
N GLU A 116 -27.20 -20.07 -0.21
CA GLU A 116 -27.40 -21.50 -0.43
C GLU A 116 -26.49 -22.38 0.44
N LYS A 117 -25.32 -21.88 0.79
CA LYS A 117 -24.31 -22.63 1.56
C LYS A 117 -24.14 -22.13 3.00
N ASP A 118 -24.82 -21.04 3.35
CA ASP A 118 -24.63 -20.33 4.64
C ASP A 118 -23.18 -19.98 4.93
N LEU A 119 -22.44 -19.59 3.88
CA LEU A 119 -21.01 -19.28 3.91
C LEU A 119 -20.72 -17.94 3.27
N TYR A 120 -19.55 -17.40 3.57
CA TYR A 120 -19.08 -16.14 2.98
C TYR A 120 -18.01 -16.42 1.91
N ASN A 121 -18.06 -15.66 0.82
CA ASN A 121 -17.01 -15.60 -0.18
C ASN A 121 -16.22 -14.31 0.05
N PHE A 122 -14.90 -14.41 0.04
CA PHE A 122 -14.02 -13.25 0.04
C PHE A 122 -13.66 -12.90 -1.41
N GLU A 123 -14.22 -11.81 -1.89
CA GLU A 123 -13.93 -11.28 -3.21
C GLU A 123 -12.88 -10.18 -3.07
N VAL A 124 -11.82 -10.24 -3.86
CA VAL A 124 -10.83 -9.18 -3.92
C VAL A 124 -10.72 -8.67 -5.35
N GLN A 125 -11.01 -7.38 -5.52
CA GLN A 125 -10.80 -6.69 -6.77
C GLN A 125 -9.44 -6.02 -6.73
N VAL A 126 -8.55 -6.39 -7.64
CA VAL A 126 -7.19 -5.87 -7.71
C VAL A 126 -6.95 -5.17 -9.04
N GLN A 127 -6.17 -4.11 -9.00
CA GLN A 127 -5.67 -3.40 -10.16
C GLN A 127 -4.15 -3.58 -10.20
N PRO A 128 -3.61 -4.28 -11.20
CA PRO A 128 -2.17 -4.44 -11.33
C PRO A 128 -1.47 -3.10 -11.54
N GLU A 129 -0.31 -2.94 -10.95
CA GLU A 129 0.58 -1.81 -11.22
C GLU A 129 1.09 -1.86 -12.68
N LYS A 130 1.50 -0.73 -13.22
CA LYS A 130 2.06 -0.66 -14.58
C LYS A 130 3.34 -1.49 -14.66
N ASN A 131 3.44 -2.28 -15.74
CA ASN A 131 4.58 -3.17 -15.90
C ASN A 131 5.91 -2.44 -16.07
N PHE A 132 5.90 -1.22 -16.63
CA PHE A 132 7.09 -0.47 -16.95
C PHE A 132 7.13 0.85 -16.20
N LYS A 133 8.24 1.09 -15.49
CA LYS A 133 8.52 2.33 -14.77
C LYS A 133 9.84 2.91 -15.29
N ILE A 134 9.87 4.22 -15.43
CA ILE A 134 11.06 4.98 -15.82
C ILE A 134 11.27 6.06 -14.76
N ASP A 135 12.46 6.11 -14.19
CA ASP A 135 12.85 7.11 -13.22
C ASP A 135 13.95 7.99 -13.81
N PHE A 136 13.84 9.29 -13.61
CA PHE A 136 14.85 10.27 -14.02
C PHE A 136 15.29 11.05 -12.79
N GLY A 137 16.58 11.30 -12.69
CA GLY A 137 17.13 12.11 -11.63
C GLY A 137 18.48 12.71 -12.02
N GLY A 138 19.02 13.53 -11.14
CA GLY A 138 20.35 14.08 -11.32
C GLY A 138 20.58 15.29 -10.44
N ALA A 139 21.82 15.75 -10.42
CA ALA A 139 22.23 16.96 -9.75
C ALA A 139 23.13 17.78 -10.68
N ILE A 140 22.83 19.08 -10.76
CA ILE A 140 23.65 20.05 -11.48
C ILE A 140 24.41 20.88 -10.46
N SER A 141 25.72 20.95 -10.60
CA SER A 141 26.59 21.69 -9.70
C SER A 141 27.60 22.52 -10.49
N THR A 142 28.00 23.66 -9.95
CA THR A 142 29.17 24.45 -10.44
C THR A 142 30.47 23.69 -10.23
N ARG A 143 30.49 22.68 -9.38
CA ARG A 143 31.61 21.75 -9.20
C ARG A 143 31.48 20.57 -10.20
N PRO A 144 32.57 19.86 -10.51
CA PRO A 144 32.56 18.73 -11.47
C PRO A 144 31.92 17.46 -10.91
N ILE A 145 30.89 17.60 -10.06
CA ILE A 145 30.11 16.52 -9.46
C ILE A 145 28.69 16.42 -10.03
N SER A 146 28.43 17.14 -11.14
CA SER A 146 27.16 16.99 -11.85
C SER A 146 26.98 15.56 -12.33
N ASN A 147 25.80 15.00 -12.11
CA ASN A 147 25.44 13.67 -12.53
C ASN A 147 24.01 13.61 -13.08
N ALA A 148 23.74 12.65 -13.89
CA ALA A 148 22.42 12.27 -14.38
C ALA A 148 22.15 10.80 -14.04
N TYR A 149 20.90 10.48 -13.80
CA TYR A 149 20.43 9.14 -13.50
C TYR A 149 19.23 8.79 -14.36
N VAL A 150 19.21 7.57 -14.87
CA VAL A 150 18.06 6.96 -15.55
C VAL A 150 17.87 5.56 -14.98
N GLY A 151 16.69 5.29 -14.43
CA GLY A 151 16.25 3.98 -13.96
C GLY A 151 15.15 3.42 -14.86
N LEU A 152 15.26 2.17 -15.20
CA LEU A 152 14.28 1.40 -15.95
C LEU A 152 13.88 0.20 -15.10
N GLN A 153 12.58 -0.04 -14.92
CA GLN A 153 12.07 -1.21 -14.23
C GLN A 153 10.95 -1.84 -15.04
N TYR A 154 10.99 -3.15 -15.20
CA TYR A 154 9.95 -3.94 -15.83
C TYR A 154 9.46 -5.03 -14.88
N ASN A 155 8.17 -4.95 -14.54
CA ASN A 155 7.49 -5.91 -13.67
C ASN A 155 6.64 -6.86 -14.51
N TYR A 156 6.77 -8.15 -14.28
CA TYR A 156 6.04 -9.17 -14.98
C TYR A 156 5.36 -10.13 -14.02
N LEU A 157 4.07 -9.90 -13.79
CA LEU A 157 3.27 -10.68 -12.86
C LEU A 157 2.55 -11.84 -13.55
N ARG A 158 2.79 -13.04 -13.07
CA ARG A 158 2.09 -14.30 -13.41
C ARG A 158 1.79 -15.09 -12.14
N LYS A 159 2.16 -16.39 -12.10
CA LYS A 159 2.14 -17.25 -10.90
C LYS A 159 3.20 -16.85 -9.87
N LYS A 160 4.17 -16.08 -10.28
CA LYS A 160 5.24 -15.46 -9.51
C LYS A 160 5.41 -14.04 -10.01
N SER A 161 6.00 -13.17 -9.21
CA SER A 161 6.38 -11.84 -9.65
C SER A 161 7.84 -11.85 -10.12
N TYR A 162 8.11 -11.24 -11.26
CA TYR A 162 9.45 -11.05 -11.81
C TYR A 162 9.68 -9.56 -11.96
N THR A 163 10.80 -9.07 -11.46
CA THR A 163 11.22 -7.68 -11.59
C THR A 163 12.59 -7.64 -12.24
N PHE A 164 12.69 -6.90 -13.32
CA PHE A 164 13.96 -6.60 -14.01
C PHE A 164 14.22 -5.11 -13.86
N SER A 165 15.43 -4.74 -13.45
CA SER A 165 15.82 -3.34 -13.38
C SER A 165 17.14 -3.07 -14.08
N ALA A 166 17.28 -1.85 -14.60
CA ALA A 166 18.52 -1.34 -15.15
C ALA A 166 18.65 0.13 -14.75
N ASN A 167 19.72 0.46 -14.04
CA ASN A 167 20.01 1.78 -13.51
C ASN A 167 21.31 2.29 -14.12
N PHE A 168 21.31 3.54 -14.60
CA PHE A 168 22.46 4.18 -15.21
C PHE A 168 22.74 5.50 -14.53
N TYR A 169 23.97 5.69 -14.10
CA TYR A 169 24.48 6.96 -13.62
C TYR A 169 25.56 7.44 -14.56
N ALA A 170 25.43 8.68 -15.05
CA ALA A 170 26.41 9.33 -15.89
C ALA A 170 26.83 10.65 -15.24
N GLY A 171 28.09 10.78 -14.91
CA GLY A 171 28.64 11.98 -14.31
C GLY A 171 30.10 12.18 -14.64
N GLY A 172 30.59 13.40 -14.52
CA GLY A 172 31.96 13.66 -14.85
C GLY A 172 33.00 13.00 -13.92
N PHE A 173 32.61 12.61 -12.72
CA PHE A 173 33.46 11.97 -11.72
C PHE A 173 33.17 10.48 -11.53
N TYR A 174 31.90 10.08 -11.70
CA TYR A 174 31.42 8.74 -11.47
C TYR A 174 30.42 8.32 -12.54
N GLU A 175 30.61 7.14 -13.06
CA GLU A 175 29.73 6.46 -14.00
C GLU A 175 29.41 5.08 -13.47
N SER A 176 28.16 4.64 -13.57
CA SER A 176 27.74 3.32 -13.13
C SER A 176 26.61 2.77 -13.97
N ALA A 177 26.64 1.47 -14.18
CA ALA A 177 25.54 0.71 -14.73
C ALA A 177 25.24 -0.47 -13.79
N GLN A 178 23.99 -0.59 -13.38
CA GLN A 178 23.52 -1.67 -12.52
C GLN A 178 22.36 -2.36 -13.19
N THR A 179 22.34 -3.68 -13.17
CA THR A 179 21.20 -4.48 -13.61
C THR A 179 20.83 -5.49 -12.56
N SER A 180 19.54 -5.71 -12.34
CA SER A 180 19.08 -6.78 -11.46
C SER A 180 17.93 -7.56 -12.07
N ALA A 181 17.81 -8.82 -11.65
CA ALA A 181 16.70 -9.70 -11.96
C ALA A 181 16.26 -10.38 -10.67
N ARG A 182 15.00 -10.18 -10.31
CA ARG A 182 14.40 -10.69 -9.07
C ARG A 182 13.17 -11.52 -9.39
N VAL A 183 12.97 -12.61 -8.66
CA VAL A 183 11.76 -13.42 -8.67
C VAL A 183 11.23 -13.56 -7.25
N ASP A 184 9.98 -13.18 -7.03
CA ASP A 184 9.27 -13.30 -5.77
C ASP A 184 8.30 -14.50 -5.83
N PHE A 185 8.32 -15.31 -4.77
CA PHE A 185 7.51 -16.50 -4.66
C PHE A 185 6.33 -16.25 -3.72
N PRO A 186 5.07 -16.42 -4.18
CA PRO A 186 3.91 -16.36 -3.31
C PRO A 186 3.91 -17.58 -2.38
N SER A 187 4.41 -17.41 -1.17
CA SER A 187 4.54 -18.47 -0.17
C SER A 187 4.18 -17.97 1.23
N LYS A 188 4.04 -18.90 2.21
CA LYS A 188 3.79 -18.55 3.62
C LYS A 188 4.86 -17.60 4.16
N LEU A 189 6.12 -17.87 3.83
CA LEU A 189 7.23 -16.98 4.10
C LEU A 189 7.53 -16.13 2.86
N PRO A 190 7.78 -14.83 2.99
CA PRO A 190 8.22 -14.00 1.88
C PRO A 190 9.62 -14.43 1.45
N VAL A 191 9.71 -15.14 0.33
CA VAL A 191 10.95 -15.61 -0.25
C VAL A 191 11.13 -15.03 -1.63
N TYR A 192 12.31 -14.50 -1.90
CA TYR A 192 12.70 -14.06 -3.24
C TYR A 192 14.11 -14.54 -3.57
N LEU A 193 14.41 -14.58 -4.85
CA LEU A 193 15.74 -14.77 -5.39
C LEU A 193 16.08 -13.59 -6.27
N GLU A 194 17.24 -12.99 -6.04
CA GLU A 194 17.71 -11.83 -6.80
C GLU A 194 19.17 -12.06 -7.24
N ALA A 195 19.43 -11.68 -8.47
CA ALA A 195 20.77 -11.59 -9.02
C ALA A 195 21.00 -10.15 -9.46
N GLU A 196 22.12 -9.57 -9.06
CA GLU A 196 22.51 -8.20 -9.35
C GLU A 196 23.91 -8.17 -9.93
N MET A 197 24.12 -7.31 -10.90
CA MET A 197 25.43 -7.01 -11.47
C MET A 197 25.60 -5.49 -11.55
N THR A 198 26.72 -5.00 -11.03
CA THR A 198 27.06 -3.58 -11.01
C THR A 198 28.43 -3.35 -11.62
N TYR A 199 28.49 -2.42 -12.55
CA TYR A 199 29.73 -1.87 -13.10
C TYR A 199 29.89 -0.44 -12.63
N ASN A 200 31.09 -0.12 -12.06
CA ASN A 200 31.41 1.23 -11.57
C ASN A 200 32.70 1.71 -12.22
N HIS A 201 32.69 2.96 -12.67
CA HIS A 201 33.88 3.63 -13.20
C HIS A 201 34.07 4.98 -12.52
N TRP A 202 35.30 5.21 -12.03
CA TRP A 202 35.67 6.42 -11.31
C TRP A 202 36.78 7.16 -12.06
N ASN A 203 36.56 8.42 -12.45
CA ASN A 203 37.48 9.29 -13.16
C ASN A 203 38.33 10.12 -12.18
N TYR A 204 39.20 9.49 -11.43
CA TYR A 204 40.05 10.17 -10.44
C TYR A 204 41.07 11.12 -11.07
N PHE A 205 41.68 10.76 -12.21
CA PHE A 205 42.79 11.48 -12.80
C PHE A 205 42.39 12.76 -13.55
N ASN A 206 41.25 12.79 -14.20
CA ASN A 206 40.84 14.00 -14.93
C ASN A 206 40.38 15.13 -14.03
N LYS A 207 40.26 14.92 -12.73
CA LYS A 207 39.72 15.92 -11.78
C LYS A 207 40.50 16.06 -10.47
N SER A 208 41.55 15.28 -10.27
CA SER A 208 42.45 15.43 -9.12
C SER A 208 43.09 16.82 -9.02
N GLN A 209 43.30 17.49 -10.15
CA GLN A 209 43.77 18.89 -10.19
C GLN A 209 42.78 19.87 -9.52
N ILE A 210 41.52 19.60 -9.45
CA ILE A 210 40.50 20.48 -8.86
C ILE A 210 40.44 20.36 -7.34
N PHE A 211 40.78 19.20 -6.79
CA PHE A 211 40.83 18.98 -5.35
C PHE A 211 42.17 19.33 -4.70
N ILE A 212 43.25 19.30 -5.48
CA ILE A 212 44.63 19.50 -4.99
C ILE A 212 45.18 20.90 -5.30
N GLN A 213 44.58 21.66 -6.20
CA GLN A 213 45.07 23.01 -6.60
C GLN A 213 45.02 24.09 -5.50
N ASN A 214 44.38 23.82 -4.36
CA ASN A 214 44.32 24.79 -3.27
C ASN A 214 45.36 24.59 -2.15
N ILE A 215 46.24 23.62 -2.28
CA ILE A 215 47.39 23.47 -1.37
C ILE A 215 48.62 24.01 -2.08
N LYS A 216 48.70 25.34 -2.29
CA LYS A 216 49.99 25.98 -2.50
C LYS A 216 50.66 26.09 -1.14
N PRO A 217 51.80 25.44 -0.91
CA PRO A 217 52.58 25.75 0.27
C PRO A 217 53.00 27.24 0.16
N SER A 218 52.54 28.07 1.06
CA SER A 218 53.09 29.39 1.26
C SER A 218 54.47 29.22 1.95
N PHE A 219 55.53 29.39 1.20
CA PHE A 219 56.86 29.63 1.75
C PHE A 219 56.98 31.08 2.12
#